data_c128e53f9043b5c41196277fb0ec94f3
#
_entry.id   c128e53f9043b5c41196277fb0ec94f3
#
_cell.length_a   1.000
_cell.length_b   1.000
_cell.length_c   1.000
_cell.angle_alpha   90.00
_cell.angle_beta   90.00
_cell.angle_gamma   90.00
#
_symmetry.space_group_name_H-M   'P 1'
#
loop_
_entity.id
_entity.type
_entity.pdbx_description
1 polymer ?
#
loop_
_entity_poly.entity_id
_entity_poly.type
_entity_poly.pdbx_seq_one_letter_code
_entity_poly.pdbx_strand_id
1 'polypeptide(L)'
;MKIFFDTNVFYTDLLFKNQAINLLFEMSRENLIELYISKMVLLELEKAYVESVQKKLNNLKELEKLNIKINDAIDNDDYLYNYNSDRIKNIFHSRIEELKKEYKVNIIEVDNYEINQLLYRYIEKKAPFDNNKNSWQDCLVWSSYEKIINKTDDKYYIFIVNDKKAFSSESNRENLHHDYLIDGKNIEYYDKIINFSNNNLGFKNLKKELEKLKLTKQFKQLELLDKLKDSIKEMNIIDKNFIENNFADGIVSEIKEIDFLELEKEKIYKKFGDLVEIVTPTDNIECDNIEYDIKIENNILLVYGNIIIINETDIYTINYLRESSDDWYIDNEVWVKLSMDFSFNINVNEDEIDIENFELSKENISDFKLSNIQVVDIIK
;
A
#
# COMPACT_ATOMS: atom_id res chain seq x y z
N MET A 1 -9.21 -21.86 15.05
CA MET A 1 -7.87 -22.46 15.29
C MET A 1 -6.98 -21.44 15.94
N LYS A 2 -6.37 -21.76 17.09
CA LYS A 2 -5.46 -20.85 17.81
C LYS A 2 -4.01 -21.27 17.57
N ILE A 3 -3.16 -20.32 17.18
CA ILE A 3 -1.77 -20.57 16.82
C ILE A 3 -0.87 -19.70 17.68
N PHE A 4 0.13 -20.31 18.28
CA PHE A 4 1.13 -19.71 19.15
C PHE A 4 2.52 -19.83 18.52
N PHE A 5 3.37 -18.83 18.72
CA PHE A 5 4.70 -18.76 18.13
C PHE A 5 5.80 -18.57 19.17
N ASP A 6 6.90 -19.26 18.97
CA ASP A 6 8.16 -18.96 19.64
C ASP A 6 8.99 -17.93 18.85
N THR A 7 9.91 -17.24 19.53
CA THR A 7 10.78 -16.19 18.97
C THR A 7 11.57 -16.68 17.76
N ASN A 8 12.07 -17.90 17.81
CA ASN A 8 12.93 -18.49 16.79
C ASN A 8 12.26 -18.63 15.39
N VAL A 9 10.94 -18.61 15.36
CA VAL A 9 10.15 -18.62 14.11
C VAL A 9 10.41 -17.40 13.24
N PHE A 10 10.73 -16.26 13.89
CA PHE A 10 10.83 -14.95 13.25
C PHE A 10 12.25 -14.43 13.04
N TYR A 11 13.29 -15.12 13.50
CA TYR A 11 14.67 -14.62 13.37
C TYR A 11 15.15 -14.39 11.95
N THR A 12 14.58 -15.08 10.97
CA THR A 12 14.90 -14.87 9.55
C THR A 12 14.11 -13.69 8.94
N ASP A 13 13.09 -13.20 9.67
CA ASP A 13 12.19 -12.14 9.21
C ASP A 13 11.64 -11.34 10.40
N LEU A 14 12.49 -10.49 10.95
CA LEU A 14 12.21 -9.73 12.17
C LEU A 14 11.09 -8.70 12.04
N LEU A 15 10.66 -8.37 10.82
CA LEU A 15 9.53 -7.46 10.54
C LEU A 15 8.29 -8.19 10.00
N PHE A 16 8.27 -9.51 10.05
CA PHE A 16 7.10 -10.33 9.67
C PHE A 16 6.63 -10.11 8.22
N LYS A 17 7.57 -10.00 7.27
CA LYS A 17 7.28 -9.76 5.85
C LYS A 17 7.30 -11.01 4.98
N ASN A 18 7.67 -12.17 5.55
CA ASN A 18 7.72 -13.45 4.84
C ASN A 18 6.33 -13.86 4.36
N GLN A 19 6.26 -14.35 3.14
CA GLN A 19 5.00 -14.76 2.50
C GLN A 19 4.19 -15.79 3.32
N ALA A 20 4.87 -16.76 3.96
CA ALA A 20 4.19 -17.78 4.76
C ALA A 20 3.59 -17.19 6.06
N ILE A 21 4.27 -16.21 6.66
CA ILE A 21 3.79 -15.48 7.84
C ILE A 21 2.63 -14.56 7.44
N ASN A 22 2.77 -13.83 6.33
CA ASN A 22 1.71 -12.94 5.83
C ASN A 22 0.42 -13.70 5.52
N LEU A 23 0.50 -14.93 5.01
CA LEU A 23 -0.68 -15.76 4.81
C LEU A 23 -1.43 -16.04 6.12
N LEU A 24 -0.71 -16.28 7.23
CA LEU A 24 -1.33 -16.46 8.54
C LEU A 24 -1.97 -15.15 9.04
N PHE A 25 -1.33 -14.03 8.82
CA PHE A 25 -1.89 -12.73 9.17
C PHE A 25 -3.17 -12.42 8.38
N GLU A 26 -3.18 -12.66 7.08
CA GLU A 26 -4.38 -12.53 6.26
C GLU A 26 -5.53 -13.43 6.77
N MET A 27 -5.24 -14.68 7.12
CA MET A 27 -6.25 -15.57 7.71
C MET A 27 -6.78 -15.04 9.05
N SER A 28 -5.90 -14.43 9.86
CA SER A 28 -6.31 -13.83 11.13
C SER A 28 -7.19 -12.59 10.92
N ARG A 29 -6.85 -11.74 9.95
CA ARG A 29 -7.68 -10.60 9.55
C ARG A 29 -9.09 -11.02 9.17
N GLU A 30 -9.22 -12.12 8.43
CA GLU A 30 -10.49 -12.69 8.00
C GLU A 30 -11.18 -13.55 9.10
N ASN A 31 -10.65 -13.58 10.33
CA ASN A 31 -11.15 -14.36 11.47
C ASN A 31 -11.21 -15.89 11.23
N LEU A 32 -10.42 -16.42 10.28
CA LEU A 32 -10.31 -17.86 10.04
C LEU A 32 -9.45 -18.56 11.09
N ILE A 33 -8.48 -17.83 11.66
CA ILE A 33 -7.61 -18.27 12.74
C ILE A 33 -7.44 -17.17 13.76
N GLU A 34 -6.95 -17.51 14.94
CA GLU A 34 -6.51 -16.57 15.96
C GLU A 34 -5.01 -16.75 16.19
N LEU A 35 -4.25 -15.67 16.03
CA LEU A 35 -2.80 -15.65 16.24
C LEU A 35 -2.49 -15.03 17.60
N TYR A 36 -1.55 -15.65 18.30
CA TYR A 36 -1.10 -15.22 19.62
C TYR A 36 0.42 -15.11 19.66
N ILE A 37 0.93 -13.98 20.12
CA ILE A 37 2.35 -13.72 20.31
C ILE A 37 2.57 -13.21 21.73
N SER A 38 3.46 -13.86 22.49
CA SER A 38 3.84 -13.40 23.82
C SER A 38 4.61 -12.08 23.74
N LYS A 39 4.40 -11.18 24.69
CA LYS A 39 5.20 -9.96 24.83
C LYS A 39 6.69 -10.27 24.97
N MET A 40 7.04 -11.40 25.59
CA MET A 40 8.43 -11.84 25.69
C MET A 40 9.05 -12.07 24.31
N VAL A 41 8.34 -12.73 23.41
CA VAL A 41 8.75 -12.92 22.01
C VAL A 41 9.02 -11.58 21.32
N LEU A 42 8.12 -10.60 21.49
CA LEU A 42 8.28 -9.28 20.90
C LEU A 42 9.49 -8.52 21.45
N LEU A 43 9.78 -8.61 22.74
CA LEU A 43 10.94 -7.97 23.35
C LEU A 43 12.26 -8.56 22.82
N GLU A 44 12.31 -9.87 22.63
CA GLU A 44 13.48 -10.52 22.02
C GLU A 44 13.66 -10.15 20.57
N LEU A 45 12.58 -10.09 19.80
CA LEU A 45 12.61 -9.69 18.39
C LEU A 45 12.99 -8.21 18.22
N GLU A 46 12.49 -7.32 19.08
CA GLU A 46 12.88 -5.90 19.09
C GLU A 46 14.40 -5.77 19.29
N LYS A 47 14.94 -6.45 20.32
CA LYS A 47 16.38 -6.47 20.57
C LYS A 47 17.16 -6.98 19.37
N ALA A 48 16.77 -8.13 18.82
CA ALA A 48 17.43 -8.72 17.65
C ALA A 48 17.34 -7.81 16.41
N TYR A 49 16.22 -7.12 16.21
CA TYR A 49 16.02 -6.18 15.12
C TYR A 49 16.97 -4.97 15.25
N VAL A 50 17.00 -4.34 16.44
CA VAL A 50 17.88 -3.20 16.72
C VAL A 50 19.34 -3.58 16.49
N GLU A 51 19.79 -4.71 17.05
CA GLU A 51 21.16 -5.21 16.89
C GLU A 51 21.51 -5.50 15.42
N SER A 52 20.59 -6.11 14.67
CA SER A 52 20.78 -6.42 13.25
C SER A 52 20.93 -5.15 12.40
N VAL A 53 20.06 -4.14 12.63
CA VAL A 53 20.11 -2.87 11.90
C VAL A 53 21.38 -2.10 12.26
N GLN A 54 21.73 -1.99 13.56
CA GLN A 54 22.95 -1.32 14.00
C GLN A 54 24.23 -1.94 13.41
N LYS A 55 24.28 -3.28 13.36
CA LYS A 55 25.40 -4.00 12.72
C LYS A 55 25.52 -3.63 11.24
N LYS A 56 24.41 -3.58 10.50
CA LYS A 56 24.40 -3.19 9.08
C LYS A 56 24.86 -1.74 8.89
N LEU A 57 24.37 -0.82 9.73
CA LEU A 57 24.79 0.59 9.70
C LEU A 57 26.29 0.77 10.00
N ASN A 58 26.83 0.03 10.95
CA ASN A 58 28.25 0.06 11.24
C ASN A 58 29.08 -0.46 10.06
N ASN A 59 28.63 -1.54 9.40
CA ASN A 59 29.29 -2.06 8.21
C ASN A 59 29.29 -1.04 7.06
N LEU A 60 28.18 -0.31 6.85
CA LEU A 60 28.11 0.77 5.85
C LEU A 60 29.10 1.90 6.17
N LYS A 61 29.18 2.36 7.43
CA LYS A 61 30.15 3.37 7.86
C LYS A 61 31.61 2.92 7.68
N GLU A 62 31.90 1.63 7.82
CA GLU A 62 33.24 1.08 7.55
C GLU A 62 33.57 1.12 6.04
N LEU A 63 32.59 0.81 5.19
CA LEU A 63 32.74 0.90 3.73
C LEU A 63 32.95 2.34 3.26
N GLU A 64 32.25 3.31 3.84
CA GLU A 64 32.47 4.74 3.57
C GLU A 64 33.89 5.18 3.91
N LYS A 65 34.44 4.74 5.05
CA LYS A 65 35.85 5.03 5.44
C LYS A 65 36.86 4.48 4.44
N LEU A 66 36.53 3.43 3.70
CA LEU A 66 37.39 2.86 2.65
C LEU A 66 37.30 3.61 1.32
N ASN A 67 36.64 4.79 1.26
CA ASN A 67 36.38 5.55 0.04
C ASN A 67 35.70 4.75 -1.08
N ILE A 68 34.99 3.69 -0.74
CA ILE A 68 34.10 3.01 -1.68
C ILE A 68 32.90 3.92 -1.81
N LYS A 69 32.89 4.74 -2.86
CA LYS A 69 31.71 5.55 -3.19
C LYS A 69 30.58 4.60 -3.50
N ILE A 70 29.63 4.49 -2.57
CA ILE A 70 28.30 3.91 -2.84
C ILE A 70 27.51 5.03 -3.53
N ASN A 71 28.00 5.46 -4.69
CA ASN A 71 27.36 6.48 -5.49
C ASN A 71 26.38 5.80 -6.42
N ASP A 72 25.33 6.46 -6.70
CA ASP A 72 24.28 6.35 -7.72
C ASP A 72 22.97 5.64 -7.32
N ALA A 73 22.81 5.16 -6.07
CA ALA A 73 21.53 4.59 -5.65
C ALA A 73 20.87 5.30 -4.44
N ILE A 74 21.55 6.25 -3.81
CA ILE A 74 21.00 6.98 -2.64
C ILE A 74 21.33 8.46 -2.79
N ASP A 75 20.46 9.20 -3.44
CA ASP A 75 20.56 10.65 -3.66
C ASP A 75 20.43 11.53 -2.42
N ASN A 76 20.49 10.97 -1.20
CA ASN A 76 20.38 11.75 0.04
C ASN A 76 21.34 11.23 1.11
N ASP A 77 22.49 11.88 1.26
CA ASP A 77 23.46 11.68 2.34
C ASP A 77 22.88 11.82 3.76
N ASP A 78 21.77 12.53 3.92
CA ASP A 78 21.10 12.75 5.20
C ASP A 78 20.38 11.51 5.77
N TYR A 79 20.09 10.50 4.96
CA TYR A 79 19.32 9.34 5.41
C TYR A 79 20.11 8.36 6.27
N LEU A 80 21.40 8.18 6.02
CA LEU A 80 22.23 7.20 6.74
C LEU A 80 22.65 7.69 8.15
N TYR A 81 22.78 9.00 8.36
CA TYR A 81 23.24 9.57 9.62
C TYR A 81 22.16 9.72 10.70
N ASN A 82 20.88 9.65 10.32
CA ASN A 82 19.76 9.92 11.23
C ASN A 82 19.12 8.67 11.86
N TYR A 83 19.66 7.46 11.66
CA TYR A 83 19.16 6.25 12.31
C TYR A 83 19.76 6.08 13.72
N ASN A 84 19.10 6.68 14.72
CA ASN A 84 19.36 6.38 16.12
C ASN A 84 18.55 5.14 16.57
N SER A 85 18.91 4.61 17.75
CA SER A 85 18.25 3.42 18.32
C SER A 85 16.74 3.59 18.45
N ASP A 86 16.26 4.79 18.80
CA ASP A 86 14.85 5.07 19.02
C ASP A 86 14.05 5.06 17.73
N ARG A 87 14.60 5.59 16.64
CA ARG A 87 13.96 5.51 15.31
C ARG A 87 13.83 4.07 14.83
N ILE A 88 14.87 3.26 15.05
CA ILE A 88 14.84 1.83 14.70
C ILE A 88 13.76 1.10 15.50
N LYS A 89 13.65 1.36 16.82
CA LYS A 89 12.58 0.80 17.65
C LYS A 89 11.20 1.24 17.21
N ASN A 90 11.03 2.51 16.85
CA ASN A 90 9.75 3.03 16.39
C ASN A 90 9.26 2.32 15.12
N ILE A 91 10.15 1.97 14.19
CA ILE A 91 9.79 1.17 13.01
C ILE A 91 9.24 -0.20 13.43
N PHE A 92 9.91 -0.88 14.37
CA PHE A 92 9.45 -2.15 14.89
C PHE A 92 8.09 -2.01 15.60
N HIS A 93 7.94 -1.03 16.48
CA HIS A 93 6.68 -0.78 17.21
C HIS A 93 5.52 -0.44 16.27
N SER A 94 5.76 0.39 15.23
CA SER A 94 4.75 0.69 14.21
C SER A 94 4.26 -0.58 13.52
N ARG A 95 5.17 -1.49 13.19
CA ARG A 95 4.80 -2.79 12.60
C ARG A 95 3.98 -3.66 13.57
N ILE A 96 4.29 -3.66 14.86
CA ILE A 96 3.51 -4.40 15.86
C ILE A 96 2.10 -3.82 16.01
N GLU A 97 1.96 -2.49 15.99
CA GLU A 97 0.63 -1.85 16.03
C GLU A 97 -0.20 -2.16 14.78
N GLU A 98 0.42 -2.21 13.61
CA GLU A 98 -0.21 -2.67 12.37
C GLU A 98 -0.71 -4.12 12.51
N LEU A 99 0.13 -5.03 13.04
CA LEU A 99 -0.26 -6.42 13.26
C LEU A 99 -1.47 -6.56 14.19
N LYS A 100 -1.55 -5.73 15.23
CA LYS A 100 -2.71 -5.72 16.13
C LYS A 100 -3.98 -5.20 15.44
N LYS A 101 -3.88 -4.06 14.76
CA LYS A 101 -5.03 -3.34 14.22
C LYS A 101 -5.57 -3.98 12.95
N GLU A 102 -4.70 -4.25 12.00
CA GLU A 102 -5.12 -4.74 10.69
C GLU A 102 -5.29 -6.26 10.64
N TYR A 103 -4.37 -6.98 11.29
CA TYR A 103 -4.34 -8.44 11.23
C TYR A 103 -4.89 -9.12 12.48
N LYS A 104 -5.37 -8.35 13.45
CA LYS A 104 -6.00 -8.85 14.68
C LYS A 104 -5.13 -9.84 15.46
N VAL A 105 -3.82 -9.63 15.45
CA VAL A 105 -2.88 -10.46 16.22
C VAL A 105 -3.01 -10.15 17.72
N ASN A 106 -3.20 -11.18 18.52
CA ASN A 106 -3.34 -11.07 19.98
C ASN A 106 -1.95 -11.04 20.64
N ILE A 107 -1.60 -9.94 21.29
CA ILE A 107 -0.39 -9.84 22.08
C ILE A 107 -0.72 -10.19 23.55
N ILE A 108 0.01 -11.15 24.10
CA ILE A 108 -0.19 -11.60 25.48
C ILE A 108 0.84 -10.91 26.36
N GLU A 109 0.38 -10.04 27.26
CA GLU A 109 1.25 -9.37 28.23
C GLU A 109 1.69 -10.36 29.33
N VAL A 110 2.94 -10.21 29.80
CA VAL A 110 3.49 -10.98 30.90
C VAL A 110 3.03 -10.36 32.23
N ASP A 111 2.43 -11.15 33.08
CA ASP A 111 1.94 -10.72 34.39
C ASP A 111 2.40 -11.66 35.53
N ASN A 112 1.79 -11.55 36.73
CA ASN A 112 2.13 -12.36 37.89
C ASN A 112 1.93 -13.86 37.65
N TYR A 113 1.05 -14.27 36.74
CA TYR A 113 0.84 -15.70 36.45
C TYR A 113 2.11 -16.31 35.85
N GLU A 114 2.68 -15.69 34.83
CA GLU A 114 3.89 -16.19 34.15
C GLU A 114 5.09 -16.22 35.13
N ILE A 115 5.21 -15.20 35.98
CA ILE A 115 6.28 -15.15 37.01
C ILE A 115 6.14 -16.29 37.99
N ASN A 116 4.93 -16.55 38.49
CA ASN A 116 4.67 -17.65 39.42
C ASN A 116 4.92 -19.02 38.76
N GLN A 117 4.51 -19.21 37.51
CA GLN A 117 4.80 -20.44 36.76
C GLN A 117 6.30 -20.63 36.54
N LEU A 118 7.03 -19.58 36.25
CA LEU A 118 8.48 -19.61 36.10
C LEU A 118 9.15 -20.07 37.42
N LEU A 119 8.79 -19.50 38.58
CA LEU A 119 9.34 -19.89 39.87
C LEU A 119 8.99 -21.35 40.18
N TYR A 120 7.74 -21.75 39.96
CA TYR A 120 7.28 -23.12 40.19
C TYR A 120 8.07 -24.12 39.33
N ARG A 121 8.16 -23.90 38.00
CA ARG A 121 8.89 -24.80 37.10
C ARG A 121 10.38 -24.87 37.40
N TYR A 122 10.99 -23.75 37.83
CA TYR A 122 12.39 -23.71 38.25
C TYR A 122 12.66 -24.54 39.50
N ILE A 123 11.82 -24.41 40.52
CA ILE A 123 11.94 -25.14 41.80
C ILE A 123 11.71 -26.63 41.59
N GLU A 124 10.65 -26.98 40.81
CA GLU A 124 10.27 -28.36 40.56
C GLU A 124 11.11 -29.03 39.43
N LYS A 125 12.09 -28.31 38.87
CA LYS A 125 12.93 -28.79 37.76
C LYS A 125 12.12 -29.33 36.57
N LYS A 126 11.00 -28.71 36.31
CA LYS A 126 10.16 -28.99 35.15
C LYS A 126 10.71 -28.29 33.91
N ALA A 127 10.44 -28.82 32.71
CA ALA A 127 10.85 -28.19 31.49
C ALA A 127 10.40 -26.71 31.45
N PRO A 128 11.27 -25.79 31.00
CA PRO A 128 12.56 -25.97 30.32
C PRO A 128 13.79 -26.06 31.28
N PHE A 129 13.60 -26.28 32.57
CA PHE A 129 14.66 -26.30 33.61
C PHE A 129 15.15 -27.70 33.98
N ASP A 130 14.66 -28.72 33.32
CA ASP A 130 14.98 -30.13 33.60
C ASP A 130 16.46 -30.49 33.37
N ASN A 131 17.17 -29.76 32.46
CA ASN A 131 18.53 -30.03 32.03
C ASN A 131 19.57 -28.97 32.41
N ASN A 132 19.44 -28.27 33.51
CA ASN A 132 20.35 -27.19 33.99
C ASN A 132 20.54 -26.04 32.97
N LYS A 133 19.58 -25.82 32.09
CA LYS A 133 19.58 -24.69 31.16
C LYS A 133 18.90 -23.50 31.79
N ASN A 134 19.44 -22.32 31.52
CA ASN A 134 18.80 -21.05 31.87
C ASN A 134 17.83 -20.64 30.75
N SER A 135 16.68 -21.27 30.68
CA SER A 135 15.65 -21.05 29.67
C SER A 135 14.48 -20.22 30.24
N TRP A 136 14.82 -19.10 30.90
CA TRP A 136 13.81 -18.22 31.52
C TRP A 136 12.83 -17.65 30.47
N GLN A 137 13.35 -17.26 29.33
CA GLN A 137 12.52 -16.72 28.24
C GLN A 137 11.53 -17.77 27.73
N ASP A 138 12.02 -18.98 27.42
CA ASP A 138 11.16 -20.08 26.96
C ASP A 138 10.04 -20.39 27.96
N CYS A 139 10.36 -20.35 29.26
CA CYS A 139 9.38 -20.55 30.32
C CYS A 139 8.31 -19.46 30.31
N LEU A 140 8.69 -18.18 30.18
CA LEU A 140 7.74 -17.06 30.16
C LEU A 140 6.87 -17.12 28.88
N VAL A 141 7.47 -17.45 27.74
CA VAL A 141 6.74 -17.64 26.47
C VAL A 141 5.69 -18.74 26.63
N TRP A 142 6.08 -19.93 27.12
CA TRP A 142 5.14 -21.01 27.32
C TRP A 142 4.04 -20.66 28.33
N SER A 143 4.39 -20.11 29.47
CA SER A 143 3.42 -19.76 30.54
C SER A 143 2.38 -18.75 30.05
N SER A 144 2.77 -17.83 29.16
CA SER A 144 1.82 -16.92 28.50
C SER A 144 0.78 -17.70 27.68
N TYR A 145 1.20 -18.71 26.94
CA TYR A 145 0.31 -19.54 26.13
C TYR A 145 -0.54 -20.49 26.99
N GLU A 146 0.06 -21.13 28.00
CA GLU A 146 -0.61 -21.95 28.97
C GLU A 146 -1.77 -21.20 29.64
N LYS A 147 -1.58 -19.91 29.99
CA LYS A 147 -2.62 -19.04 30.54
C LYS A 147 -3.83 -18.93 29.59
N ILE A 148 -3.61 -18.75 28.29
CA ILE A 148 -4.67 -18.66 27.30
C ILE A 148 -5.35 -20.02 27.11
N ILE A 149 -4.57 -21.09 26.98
CA ILE A 149 -5.08 -22.45 26.80
C ILE A 149 -6.00 -22.84 27.94
N ASN A 150 -5.61 -22.52 29.19
CA ASN A 150 -6.40 -22.81 30.39
C ASN A 150 -7.68 -21.96 30.50
N LYS A 151 -7.69 -20.74 29.94
CA LYS A 151 -8.85 -19.85 30.01
C LYS A 151 -9.89 -20.11 28.90
N THR A 152 -9.54 -20.87 27.89
CA THR A 152 -10.43 -21.10 26.74
C THR A 152 -10.96 -22.52 26.72
N ASP A 153 -12.19 -22.70 26.24
CA ASP A 153 -12.85 -24.02 26.14
C ASP A 153 -12.41 -24.81 24.89
N ASP A 154 -11.60 -24.20 24.03
CA ASP A 154 -11.07 -24.89 22.85
C ASP A 154 -10.25 -26.11 23.25
N LYS A 155 -10.32 -27.14 22.41
CA LYS A 155 -9.60 -28.39 22.63
C LYS A 155 -8.36 -28.54 21.73
N TYR A 156 -8.19 -27.65 20.75
CA TYR A 156 -7.18 -27.80 19.71
C TYR A 156 -6.37 -26.53 19.52
N TYR A 157 -5.06 -26.68 19.62
CA TYR A 157 -4.10 -25.58 19.57
C TYR A 157 -2.89 -25.96 18.71
N ILE A 158 -2.27 -24.99 18.11
CA ILE A 158 -1.03 -25.14 17.32
C ILE A 158 0.06 -24.35 18.02
N PHE A 159 1.21 -24.99 18.22
CA PHE A 159 2.42 -24.32 18.70
C PHE A 159 3.54 -24.47 17.68
N ILE A 160 4.03 -23.37 17.12
CA ILE A 160 5.09 -23.35 16.12
C ILE A 160 6.38 -22.86 16.76
N VAL A 161 7.41 -23.71 16.76
CA VAL A 161 8.68 -23.48 17.46
C VAL A 161 9.83 -23.99 16.63
N ASN A 162 10.78 -23.13 16.31
CA ASN A 162 11.94 -23.52 15.50
C ASN A 162 13.07 -24.15 16.36
N ASP A 163 13.08 -23.94 17.68
CA ASP A 163 14.02 -24.58 18.61
C ASP A 163 13.43 -25.84 19.27
N LYS A 164 13.77 -26.99 18.68
CA LYS A 164 13.33 -28.29 19.19
C LYS A 164 13.86 -28.64 20.58
N LYS A 165 14.92 -27.95 21.05
CA LYS A 165 15.59 -28.35 22.30
C LYS A 165 14.88 -27.85 23.55
N ALA A 166 14.20 -26.72 23.48
CA ALA A 166 13.54 -26.10 24.62
C ALA A 166 12.18 -26.74 24.94
N PHE A 167 11.46 -27.17 23.89
CA PHE A 167 10.05 -27.58 24.01
C PHE A 167 9.76 -29.04 23.67
N SER A 168 10.71 -29.77 23.05
CA SER A 168 10.51 -31.19 22.70
C SER A 168 11.02 -32.14 23.76
N SER A 169 10.49 -33.37 23.74
CA SER A 169 10.99 -34.43 24.58
C SER A 169 12.39 -34.91 24.11
N GLU A 170 13.23 -35.32 25.04
CA GLU A 170 14.58 -35.84 24.73
C GLU A 170 14.53 -37.12 23.87
N SER A 171 13.52 -37.95 24.11
CA SER A 171 13.34 -39.22 23.41
C SER A 171 12.76 -39.10 22.00
N ASN A 172 11.97 -38.09 21.76
CA ASN A 172 11.36 -37.82 20.44
C ASN A 172 11.17 -36.33 20.21
N ARG A 173 12.05 -35.75 19.41
CA ARG A 173 12.04 -34.32 19.06
C ARG A 173 10.86 -33.86 18.20
N GLU A 174 10.00 -34.76 17.82
CA GLU A 174 8.78 -34.45 17.08
C GLU A 174 7.58 -34.17 17.99
N ASN A 175 7.67 -34.57 19.26
CA ASN A 175 6.61 -34.37 20.23
C ASN A 175 6.97 -33.28 21.25
N LEU A 176 5.94 -32.55 21.68
CA LEU A 176 6.05 -31.61 22.81
C LEU A 176 6.44 -32.37 24.08
N HIS A 177 7.28 -31.76 24.92
CA HIS A 177 7.69 -32.34 26.22
C HIS A 177 6.45 -32.57 27.12
N HIS A 178 6.45 -33.66 27.87
CA HIS A 178 5.29 -34.05 28.70
C HIS A 178 4.89 -32.97 29.73
N ASP A 179 5.84 -32.18 30.22
CA ASP A 179 5.58 -31.06 31.14
C ASP A 179 4.80 -29.88 30.53
N TYR A 180 4.68 -29.88 29.23
CA TYR A 180 3.89 -28.88 28.47
C TYR A 180 2.51 -29.41 28.06
N LEU A 181 2.20 -30.66 28.32
CA LEU A 181 0.89 -31.23 28.06
C LEU A 181 -0.13 -30.70 29.07
N ILE A 182 -1.31 -30.35 28.61
CA ILE A 182 -2.42 -29.85 29.41
C ILE A 182 -3.58 -30.84 29.24
N ASP A 183 -4.10 -31.32 30.38
CA ASP A 183 -5.18 -32.31 30.40
C ASP A 183 -6.40 -31.85 29.61
N GLY A 184 -6.89 -32.72 28.74
CA GLY A 184 -8.06 -32.44 27.89
C GLY A 184 -7.82 -31.49 26.74
N LYS A 185 -6.57 -31.05 26.51
CA LYS A 185 -6.19 -30.17 25.40
C LYS A 185 -5.28 -30.91 24.43
N ASN A 186 -5.53 -30.72 23.13
CA ASN A 186 -4.67 -31.23 22.06
C ASN A 186 -3.80 -30.09 21.52
N ILE A 187 -2.50 -30.17 21.75
CA ILE A 187 -1.52 -29.18 21.31
C ILE A 187 -0.64 -29.83 20.26
N GLU A 188 -0.89 -29.50 18.98
CA GLU A 188 0.00 -29.92 17.89
C GLU A 188 1.22 -29.02 17.82
N TYR A 189 2.37 -29.65 17.70
CA TYR A 189 3.68 -29.00 17.70
C TYR A 189 4.31 -29.08 16.31
N TYR A 190 4.80 -27.95 15.79
CA TYR A 190 5.48 -27.86 14.51
C TYR A 190 6.79 -27.11 14.64
N ASP A 191 7.85 -27.64 14.02
CA ASP A 191 9.19 -27.02 14.03
C ASP A 191 9.37 -25.87 13.03
N LYS A 192 8.47 -25.75 12.05
CA LYS A 192 8.49 -24.70 11.02
C LYS A 192 7.08 -24.39 10.53
N ILE A 193 6.86 -23.14 10.14
CA ILE A 193 5.60 -22.72 9.50
C ILE A 193 5.32 -23.53 8.23
N ILE A 194 6.36 -23.84 7.44
CA ILE A 194 6.20 -24.62 6.21
C ILE A 194 5.73 -26.05 6.50
N ASN A 195 6.22 -26.68 7.58
CA ASN A 195 5.79 -28.01 7.98
C ASN A 195 4.34 -28.00 8.47
N PHE A 196 3.95 -26.98 9.22
CA PHE A 196 2.57 -26.76 9.61
C PHE A 196 1.67 -26.59 8.38
N SER A 197 2.01 -25.68 7.47
CA SER A 197 1.19 -25.40 6.29
C SER A 197 1.05 -26.60 5.33
N ASN A 198 2.06 -27.46 5.27
CA ASN A 198 2.06 -28.64 4.40
C ASN A 198 1.37 -29.86 5.01
N ASN A 199 1.37 -30.00 6.33
CA ASN A 199 0.93 -31.23 6.99
C ASN A 199 -0.42 -31.09 7.69
N ASN A 200 -0.80 -29.88 8.13
CA ASN A 200 -2.06 -29.68 8.84
C ASN A 200 -3.24 -29.59 7.85
N LEU A 201 -4.17 -30.55 7.92
CA LEU A 201 -5.33 -30.62 7.04
C LEU A 201 -6.33 -29.48 7.32
N GLY A 202 -6.50 -29.09 8.58
CA GLY A 202 -7.34 -27.97 8.97
C GLY A 202 -6.88 -26.66 8.33
N PHE A 203 -5.57 -26.41 8.37
CA PHE A 203 -4.97 -25.23 7.74
C PHE A 203 -5.17 -25.23 6.21
N LYS A 204 -5.00 -26.38 5.54
CA LYS A 204 -5.24 -26.48 4.08
C LYS A 204 -6.68 -26.14 3.70
N ASN A 205 -7.64 -26.53 4.52
CA ASN A 205 -9.04 -26.19 4.28
C ASN A 205 -9.30 -24.70 4.49
N LEU A 206 -8.75 -24.09 5.55
CA LEU A 206 -8.86 -22.68 5.81
C LEU A 206 -8.18 -21.83 4.71
N LYS A 207 -7.08 -22.32 4.13
CA LYS A 207 -6.44 -21.65 2.99
C LYS A 207 -7.38 -21.59 1.78
N LYS A 208 -8.07 -22.69 1.45
CA LYS A 208 -9.07 -22.69 0.37
C LYS A 208 -10.25 -21.76 0.67
N GLU A 209 -10.63 -21.68 1.94
CA GLU A 209 -11.68 -20.76 2.38
C GLU A 209 -11.25 -19.29 2.21
N LEU A 210 -10.02 -18.94 2.59
CA LEU A 210 -9.44 -17.61 2.35
C LEU A 210 -9.44 -17.25 0.85
N GLU A 211 -9.03 -18.19 -0.02
CA GLU A 211 -9.04 -17.99 -1.46
C GLU A 211 -10.46 -17.70 -1.98
N LYS A 212 -11.46 -18.44 -1.51
CA LYS A 212 -12.87 -18.18 -1.85
C LYS A 212 -13.34 -16.81 -1.36
N LEU A 213 -12.99 -16.43 -0.13
CA LEU A 213 -13.34 -15.11 0.42
C LEU A 213 -12.72 -13.98 -0.42
N LYS A 214 -11.44 -14.11 -0.81
CA LYS A 214 -10.79 -13.14 -1.69
C LYS A 214 -11.50 -13.00 -3.03
N LEU A 215 -11.82 -14.11 -3.67
CA LEU A 215 -12.56 -14.10 -4.93
C LEU A 215 -13.95 -13.46 -4.77
N THR A 216 -14.66 -13.78 -3.69
CA THR A 216 -15.99 -13.19 -3.43
C THR A 216 -15.89 -11.66 -3.23
N LYS A 217 -14.86 -11.18 -2.52
CA LYS A 217 -14.63 -9.74 -2.36
C LYS A 217 -14.32 -9.07 -3.71
N GLN A 218 -13.45 -9.69 -4.52
CA GLN A 218 -13.15 -9.17 -5.85
C GLN A 218 -14.38 -9.08 -6.76
N PHE A 219 -15.25 -10.10 -6.73
CA PHE A 219 -16.49 -10.06 -7.51
C PHE A 219 -17.44 -8.95 -7.04
N LYS A 220 -17.60 -8.77 -5.73
CA LYS A 220 -18.40 -7.68 -5.18
C LYS A 220 -17.87 -6.31 -5.57
N GLN A 221 -16.55 -6.14 -5.54
CA GLN A 221 -15.89 -4.91 -5.97
C GLN A 221 -16.16 -4.62 -7.45
N LEU A 222 -15.98 -5.61 -8.31
CA LEU A 222 -16.29 -5.44 -9.74
C LEU A 222 -17.75 -5.10 -10.00
N GLU A 223 -18.67 -5.75 -9.29
CA GLU A 223 -20.11 -5.44 -9.37
C GLU A 223 -20.43 -4.00 -8.92
N LEU A 224 -19.75 -3.53 -7.86
CA LEU A 224 -19.86 -2.15 -7.38
C LEU A 224 -19.36 -1.15 -8.41
N LEU A 225 -18.18 -1.39 -8.99
CA LEU A 225 -17.60 -0.54 -10.02
C LEU A 225 -18.48 -0.50 -11.29
N ASP A 226 -19.08 -1.62 -11.66
CA ASP A 226 -19.98 -1.66 -12.83
C ASP A 226 -21.25 -0.82 -12.59
N LYS A 227 -21.85 -0.95 -11.42
CA LYS A 227 -22.99 -0.09 -11.02
C LYS A 227 -22.61 1.39 -10.98
N LEU A 228 -21.45 1.73 -10.46
CA LEU A 228 -20.97 3.11 -10.40
C LEU A 228 -20.71 3.69 -11.78
N LYS A 229 -20.12 2.91 -12.68
CA LYS A 229 -19.95 3.27 -14.09
C LYS A 229 -21.28 3.62 -14.76
N ASP A 230 -22.30 2.78 -14.54
CA ASP A 230 -23.62 3.01 -15.09
C ASP A 230 -24.24 4.28 -14.50
N SER A 231 -24.16 4.49 -13.19
CA SER A 231 -24.65 5.70 -12.53
C SER A 231 -23.96 6.98 -13.01
N ILE A 232 -22.63 6.98 -13.20
CA ILE A 232 -21.90 8.14 -13.73
C ILE A 232 -22.43 8.51 -15.12
N LYS A 233 -22.70 7.52 -15.97
CA LYS A 233 -23.26 7.74 -17.31
C LYS A 233 -24.70 8.22 -17.28
N GLU A 234 -25.56 7.58 -16.49
CA GLU A 234 -26.99 7.90 -16.39
C GLU A 234 -27.22 9.31 -15.81
N MET A 235 -26.45 9.67 -14.78
CA MET A 235 -26.54 10.99 -14.15
C MET A 235 -25.79 12.08 -14.92
N ASN A 236 -25.05 11.73 -15.98
CA ASN A 236 -24.19 12.63 -16.75
C ASN A 236 -23.27 13.47 -15.86
N ILE A 237 -22.63 12.83 -14.89
CA ILE A 237 -21.77 13.48 -13.87
C ILE A 237 -20.56 14.17 -14.54
N ILE A 238 -20.02 13.55 -15.59
CA ILE A 238 -18.90 14.09 -16.34
C ILE A 238 -19.46 14.92 -17.51
N ASP A 239 -19.84 16.14 -17.18
CA ASP A 239 -20.34 17.14 -18.14
C ASP A 239 -19.30 18.23 -18.44
N LYS A 240 -19.68 19.23 -19.22
CA LYS A 240 -18.83 20.37 -19.55
C LYS A 240 -18.35 21.12 -18.31
N ASN A 241 -19.25 21.37 -17.36
CA ASN A 241 -18.92 22.08 -16.12
C ASN A 241 -17.94 21.27 -15.26
N PHE A 242 -18.09 19.93 -15.25
CA PHE A 242 -17.15 19.08 -14.56
C PHE A 242 -15.74 19.19 -15.12
N ILE A 243 -15.59 19.19 -16.46
CA ILE A 243 -14.28 19.36 -17.11
C ILE A 243 -13.68 20.72 -16.79
N GLU A 244 -14.44 21.79 -16.93
CA GLU A 244 -13.97 23.16 -16.64
C GLU A 244 -13.55 23.33 -15.18
N ASN A 245 -14.34 22.84 -14.25
CA ASN A 245 -14.06 23.00 -12.81
C ASN A 245 -12.85 22.18 -12.32
N ASN A 246 -12.59 21.01 -12.93
CA ASN A 246 -11.58 20.08 -12.41
C ASN A 246 -10.28 20.09 -13.23
N PHE A 247 -10.32 20.42 -14.53
CA PHE A 247 -9.21 20.24 -15.44
C PHE A 247 -8.79 21.49 -16.21
N ALA A 248 -9.47 22.63 -16.03
CA ALA A 248 -9.16 23.86 -16.77
C ALA A 248 -7.67 24.23 -16.73
N ASP A 249 -7.08 24.29 -15.55
CA ASP A 249 -5.65 24.63 -15.38
C ASP A 249 -4.73 23.66 -16.15
N GLY A 250 -5.03 22.35 -16.10
CA GLY A 250 -4.26 21.34 -16.83
C GLY A 250 -4.40 21.45 -18.34
N ILE A 251 -5.62 21.72 -18.81
CA ILE A 251 -5.91 21.94 -20.24
C ILE A 251 -5.19 23.19 -20.73
N VAL A 252 -5.28 24.29 -20.01
CA VAL A 252 -4.60 25.56 -20.33
C VAL A 252 -3.08 25.37 -20.39
N SER A 253 -2.52 24.63 -19.41
CA SER A 253 -1.08 24.35 -19.39
C SER A 253 -0.62 23.60 -20.65
N GLU A 254 -1.35 22.58 -21.05
CA GLU A 254 -1.02 21.80 -22.26
C GLU A 254 -1.23 22.61 -23.55
N ILE A 255 -2.28 23.44 -23.61
CA ILE A 255 -2.54 24.29 -24.78
C ILE A 255 -1.41 25.34 -24.95
N LYS A 256 -0.90 25.90 -23.86
CA LYS A 256 0.20 26.89 -23.91
C LYS A 256 1.53 26.33 -24.40
N GLU A 257 1.74 25.03 -24.29
CA GLU A 257 2.94 24.35 -24.83
C GLU A 257 2.85 24.11 -26.34
N ILE A 258 1.69 24.39 -26.98
CA ILE A 258 1.47 24.14 -28.38
C ILE A 258 1.85 25.37 -29.21
N ASP A 259 2.71 25.20 -30.20
CA ASP A 259 2.94 26.19 -31.25
C ASP A 259 1.82 26.13 -32.31
N PHE A 260 0.77 26.92 -32.10
CA PHE A 260 -0.37 26.98 -33.00
C PHE A 260 0.02 27.44 -34.41
N LEU A 261 1.04 28.32 -34.53
CA LEU A 261 1.49 28.80 -35.81
C LEU A 261 2.15 27.66 -36.61
N GLU A 262 2.94 26.80 -35.98
CA GLU A 262 3.53 25.65 -36.63
C GLU A 262 2.47 24.61 -37.00
N LEU A 263 1.50 24.38 -36.11
CA LEU A 263 0.46 23.37 -36.26
C LEU A 263 -0.52 23.66 -37.40
N GLU A 264 -0.93 24.92 -37.59
CA GLU A 264 -2.00 25.30 -38.56
C GLU A 264 -1.64 26.54 -39.37
N LYS A 265 -0.39 26.66 -39.75
CA LYS A 265 0.19 27.81 -40.48
C LYS A 265 -0.63 28.24 -41.68
N GLU A 266 -1.07 27.30 -42.51
CA GLU A 266 -1.84 27.60 -43.70
C GLU A 266 -3.22 28.21 -43.40
N LYS A 267 -3.92 27.73 -42.38
CA LYS A 267 -5.23 28.25 -42.00
C LYS A 267 -5.10 29.65 -41.36
N ILE A 268 -4.09 29.85 -40.54
CA ILE A 268 -3.82 31.13 -39.86
C ILE A 268 -3.45 32.19 -40.92
N TYR A 269 -2.48 31.92 -41.77
CA TYR A 269 -2.07 32.87 -42.79
C TYR A 269 -3.17 33.19 -43.81
N LYS A 270 -3.98 32.20 -44.18
CA LYS A 270 -5.13 32.44 -45.07
C LYS A 270 -6.17 33.39 -44.47
N LYS A 271 -6.32 33.35 -43.13
CA LYS A 271 -7.34 34.13 -42.44
C LYS A 271 -6.84 35.50 -41.98
N PHE A 272 -5.58 35.62 -41.55
CA PHE A 272 -5.01 36.79 -40.92
C PHE A 272 -3.84 37.43 -41.68
N GLY A 273 -3.35 36.77 -42.72
CA GLY A 273 -2.24 37.24 -43.56
C GLY A 273 -0.87 36.74 -43.13
N ASP A 274 0.13 36.94 -43.98
CA ASP A 274 1.49 36.39 -43.78
C ASP A 274 2.34 37.14 -42.76
N LEU A 275 1.78 38.20 -42.13
CA LEU A 275 2.48 39.01 -41.10
C LEU A 275 2.29 38.47 -39.70
N VAL A 276 1.51 37.41 -39.51
CA VAL A 276 1.36 36.74 -38.20
C VAL A 276 2.64 36.01 -37.86
N GLU A 277 3.20 36.28 -36.69
CA GLU A 277 4.42 35.63 -36.23
C GLU A 277 4.25 34.90 -34.88
N ILE A 278 3.29 35.32 -34.05
CA ILE A 278 3.02 34.70 -32.74
C ILE A 278 1.51 34.48 -32.60
N VAL A 279 1.15 33.32 -32.09
CA VAL A 279 -0.23 32.95 -31.72
C VAL A 279 -0.18 32.40 -30.31
N THR A 280 -0.72 33.16 -29.37
CA THR A 280 -0.61 32.82 -27.93
C THR A 280 -1.97 32.50 -27.32
N PRO A 281 -2.19 31.25 -26.82
CA PRO A 281 -3.41 30.92 -26.10
C PRO A 281 -3.49 31.69 -24.78
N THR A 282 -4.70 32.10 -24.42
CA THR A 282 -4.98 32.74 -23.13
C THR A 282 -5.44 31.71 -22.10
N ASP A 283 -5.71 32.18 -20.87
CA ASP A 283 -6.26 31.33 -19.80
C ASP A 283 -7.76 31.06 -19.95
N ASN A 284 -8.43 31.73 -20.91
CA ASN A 284 -9.86 31.61 -21.14
C ASN A 284 -10.18 30.39 -21.99
N ILE A 285 -10.83 29.41 -21.38
CA ILE A 285 -11.31 28.21 -22.09
C ILE A 285 -12.80 27.98 -21.82
N GLU A 286 -13.49 27.42 -22.78
CA GLU A 286 -14.87 26.95 -22.68
C GLU A 286 -14.96 25.54 -23.27
N CYS A 287 -15.59 24.61 -22.55
CA CYS A 287 -15.83 23.26 -23.06
C CYS A 287 -17.07 23.28 -23.99
N ASP A 288 -16.86 23.06 -25.28
CA ASP A 288 -17.95 23.05 -26.27
C ASP A 288 -18.66 21.69 -26.35
N ASN A 289 -17.91 20.61 -26.36
CA ASN A 289 -18.43 19.25 -26.38
C ASN A 289 -17.56 18.27 -25.62
N ILE A 290 -18.18 17.22 -25.09
CA ILE A 290 -17.50 16.11 -24.45
C ILE A 290 -18.17 14.79 -24.85
N GLU A 291 -17.36 13.85 -25.31
CA GLU A 291 -17.75 12.47 -25.58
C GLU A 291 -16.80 11.54 -24.84
N TYR A 292 -17.31 10.64 -24.02
CA TYR A 292 -16.50 9.75 -23.24
C TYR A 292 -17.10 8.37 -23.09
N ASP A 293 -16.23 7.42 -22.73
CA ASP A 293 -16.60 6.09 -22.26
C ASP A 293 -15.83 5.77 -20.97
N ILE A 294 -16.32 4.75 -20.25
CA ILE A 294 -15.73 4.32 -18.98
C ILE A 294 -15.48 2.83 -19.07
N LYS A 295 -14.27 2.39 -18.70
CA LYS A 295 -13.95 0.98 -18.54
C LYS A 295 -13.35 0.68 -17.17
N ILE A 296 -13.50 -0.56 -16.73
CA ILE A 296 -12.89 -1.05 -15.50
C ILE A 296 -11.56 -1.67 -15.85
N GLU A 297 -10.47 -1.10 -15.32
CA GLU A 297 -9.11 -1.65 -15.44
C GLU A 297 -8.45 -1.70 -14.07
N ASN A 298 -7.90 -2.86 -13.67
CA ASN A 298 -7.19 -3.04 -12.40
C ASN A 298 -7.95 -2.53 -11.17
N ASN A 299 -9.27 -2.75 -11.12
CA ASN A 299 -10.19 -2.28 -10.06
C ASN A 299 -10.30 -0.74 -9.95
N ILE A 300 -10.07 -0.04 -11.05
CA ILE A 300 -10.21 1.41 -11.17
C ILE A 300 -11.15 1.69 -12.34
N LEU A 301 -11.95 2.75 -12.25
CA LEU A 301 -12.70 3.25 -13.41
C LEU A 301 -11.78 4.17 -14.22
N LEU A 302 -11.46 3.78 -15.44
CA LEU A 302 -10.77 4.63 -16.41
C LEU A 302 -11.78 5.30 -17.30
N VAL A 303 -11.84 6.63 -17.22
CA VAL A 303 -12.59 7.49 -18.15
C VAL A 303 -11.68 7.89 -19.29
N TYR A 304 -12.18 7.81 -20.50
CA TYR A 304 -11.43 8.23 -21.69
C TYR A 304 -12.39 8.70 -22.77
N GLY A 305 -11.95 9.62 -23.58
CA GLY A 305 -12.79 10.17 -24.63
C GLY A 305 -12.16 11.32 -25.37
N ASN A 306 -13.02 12.13 -26.00
CA ASN A 306 -12.64 13.32 -26.71
C ASN A 306 -13.38 14.53 -26.12
N ILE A 307 -12.66 15.64 -25.98
CA ILE A 307 -13.23 16.93 -25.62
C ILE A 307 -12.99 17.93 -26.73
N ILE A 308 -13.93 18.83 -26.92
CA ILE A 308 -13.79 19.99 -27.79
C ILE A 308 -13.78 21.23 -26.89
N ILE A 309 -12.66 21.94 -26.92
CA ILE A 309 -12.44 23.17 -26.16
C ILE A 309 -12.38 24.34 -27.11
N ILE A 310 -12.95 25.45 -26.71
CA ILE A 310 -12.80 26.75 -27.37
C ILE A 310 -11.88 27.57 -26.47
N ASN A 311 -10.74 28.00 -27.00
CA ASN A 311 -9.76 28.84 -26.30
C ASN A 311 -9.68 30.21 -26.94
N GLU A 312 -9.71 31.24 -26.12
CA GLU A 312 -9.40 32.61 -26.55
C GLU A 312 -7.89 32.71 -26.83
N THR A 313 -7.52 33.24 -27.96
CA THR A 313 -6.14 33.21 -28.46
C THR A 313 -5.77 34.58 -29.05
N ASP A 314 -4.64 35.11 -28.58
CA ASP A 314 -4.09 36.36 -29.09
C ASP A 314 -3.24 36.13 -30.33
N ILE A 315 -3.49 36.88 -31.38
CA ILE A 315 -2.69 36.88 -32.63
C ILE A 315 -1.86 38.15 -32.66
N TYR A 316 -0.55 37.97 -32.73
CA TYR A 316 0.41 39.07 -32.83
C TYR A 316 0.95 39.16 -34.23
N THR A 317 0.96 40.41 -34.77
CA THR A 317 1.56 40.70 -36.05
C THR A 317 2.75 41.64 -35.89
N ILE A 318 3.70 41.58 -36.82
CA ILE A 318 4.83 42.50 -36.86
C ILE A 318 4.38 43.87 -37.35
N ASN A 319 4.75 44.91 -36.60
CA ASN A 319 4.54 46.30 -36.99
C ASN A 319 5.79 46.92 -37.59
N TYR A 320 5.96 46.78 -38.91
CA TYR A 320 7.11 47.34 -39.67
C TYR A 320 7.14 48.87 -39.71
N LEU A 321 6.15 49.58 -39.17
CA LEU A 321 6.05 51.03 -39.29
C LEU A 321 6.50 51.76 -38.00
N ARG A 322 6.92 51.07 -36.95
CA ARG A 322 7.36 51.67 -35.70
C ARG A 322 8.87 51.58 -35.50
N GLU A 323 9.53 52.73 -35.20
CA GLU A 323 10.95 52.85 -34.85
C GLU A 323 11.27 52.58 -33.38
N SER A 324 10.32 52.01 -32.55
CA SER A 324 10.48 51.79 -31.14
C SER A 324 10.47 50.28 -30.76
N SER A 325 11.07 49.97 -29.64
CA SER A 325 11.35 48.61 -29.10
C SER A 325 10.16 47.68 -28.90
N ASP A 326 8.93 48.14 -29.11
CA ASP A 326 7.73 47.31 -29.05
C ASP A 326 7.29 46.94 -30.50
N ASP A 327 7.99 45.94 -31.04
CA ASP A 327 7.79 45.49 -32.44
C ASP A 327 6.51 44.70 -32.63
N TRP A 328 5.85 44.29 -31.51
CA TRP A 328 4.66 43.44 -31.52
C TRP A 328 3.43 44.18 -31.01
N TYR A 329 2.28 43.92 -31.57
CA TYR A 329 1.00 44.30 -31.01
C TYR A 329 -0.05 43.21 -31.25
N ILE A 330 -1.03 43.15 -30.37
CA ILE A 330 -2.19 42.28 -30.53
C ILE A 330 -3.01 42.87 -31.66
N ASP A 331 -3.12 42.14 -32.76
CA ASP A 331 -3.89 42.57 -33.93
C ASP A 331 -5.33 42.06 -33.86
N ASN A 332 -5.50 40.83 -33.39
CA ASN A 332 -6.79 40.20 -33.24
C ASN A 332 -6.83 39.26 -32.04
N GLU A 333 -7.96 39.28 -31.35
CA GLU A 333 -8.39 38.23 -30.42
C GLU A 333 -9.32 37.28 -31.19
N VAL A 334 -9.03 35.99 -31.11
CA VAL A 334 -9.80 34.97 -31.82
C VAL A 334 -10.12 33.80 -30.91
N TRP A 335 -11.13 33.05 -31.24
CA TRP A 335 -11.46 31.80 -30.55
C TRP A 335 -10.99 30.62 -31.42
N VAL A 336 -10.13 29.79 -30.87
CA VAL A 336 -9.62 28.58 -31.50
C VAL A 336 -10.34 27.38 -30.93
N LYS A 337 -10.96 26.61 -31.81
CA LYS A 337 -11.65 25.37 -31.43
C LYS A 337 -10.68 24.20 -31.56
N LEU A 338 -10.44 23.52 -30.42
CA LEU A 338 -9.49 22.43 -30.29
C LEU A 338 -10.23 21.13 -29.97
N SER A 339 -9.87 20.06 -30.64
CA SER A 339 -10.26 18.71 -30.27
C SER A 339 -9.08 18.01 -29.64
N MET A 340 -9.28 17.35 -28.50
CA MET A 340 -8.23 16.60 -27.82
C MET A 340 -8.78 15.36 -27.17
N ASP A 341 -7.99 14.29 -27.19
CA ASP A 341 -8.29 13.09 -26.43
C ASP A 341 -7.88 13.28 -24.98
N PHE A 342 -8.70 12.78 -24.06
CA PHE A 342 -8.43 12.82 -22.64
C PHE A 342 -8.60 11.48 -21.99
N SER A 343 -7.92 11.29 -20.84
CA SER A 343 -8.18 10.18 -19.94
C SER A 343 -7.86 10.55 -18.50
N PHE A 344 -8.57 9.94 -17.55
CA PHE A 344 -8.28 10.01 -16.12
C PHE A 344 -8.83 8.80 -15.39
N ASN A 345 -8.30 8.53 -14.21
CA ASN A 345 -8.76 7.47 -13.33
C ASN A 345 -9.70 8.02 -12.25
N ILE A 346 -10.76 7.25 -11.95
CA ILE A 346 -11.61 7.48 -10.77
C ILE A 346 -11.25 6.40 -9.74
N ASN A 347 -10.68 6.85 -8.63
CA ASN A 347 -10.36 6.02 -7.48
C ASN A 347 -11.55 5.98 -6.53
N VAL A 348 -11.96 4.77 -6.16
CA VAL A 348 -13.17 4.53 -5.41
C VAL A 348 -12.84 3.81 -4.12
N ASN A 349 -13.22 4.38 -2.97
CA ASN A 349 -13.11 3.71 -1.67
C ASN A 349 -14.41 2.95 -1.42
N GLU A 350 -14.35 1.62 -1.39
CA GLU A 350 -15.51 0.72 -1.28
C GLU A 350 -16.36 0.95 -0.02
N ASP A 351 -15.72 1.35 1.09
CA ASP A 351 -16.39 1.50 2.38
C ASP A 351 -17.20 2.81 2.49
N GLU A 352 -17.04 3.74 1.54
CA GLU A 352 -17.61 5.10 1.60
C GLU A 352 -18.58 5.42 0.45
N ILE A 353 -18.88 4.46 -0.45
CA ILE A 353 -19.69 4.75 -1.64
C ILE A 353 -21.17 4.60 -1.33
N ASP A 354 -21.86 5.71 -1.43
CA ASP A 354 -23.30 5.77 -1.67
C ASP A 354 -23.55 5.99 -3.17
N ILE A 355 -23.88 4.92 -3.89
CA ILE A 355 -24.09 4.97 -5.35
C ILE A 355 -25.24 5.91 -5.73
N GLU A 356 -26.29 6.02 -4.88
CA GLU A 356 -27.46 6.85 -5.15
C GLU A 356 -27.16 8.35 -5.00
N ASN A 357 -26.18 8.69 -4.17
CA ASN A 357 -25.73 10.06 -3.91
C ASN A 357 -24.24 10.26 -4.25
N PHE A 358 -23.73 9.56 -5.25
CA PHE A 358 -22.33 9.63 -5.62
C PHE A 358 -22.00 10.99 -6.22
N GLU A 359 -21.11 11.73 -5.57
CA GLU A 359 -20.51 12.97 -6.07
C GLU A 359 -19.04 12.73 -6.41
N LEU A 360 -18.67 12.99 -7.66
CA LEU A 360 -17.30 12.88 -8.12
C LEU A 360 -16.55 14.16 -7.75
N SER A 361 -15.62 14.05 -6.80
CA SER A 361 -14.75 15.15 -6.37
C SER A 361 -13.35 15.04 -6.98
N LYS A 362 -12.58 16.13 -6.94
CA LYS A 362 -11.19 16.17 -7.41
C LYS A 362 -10.29 15.17 -6.67
N GLU A 363 -10.61 14.83 -5.42
CA GLU A 363 -9.86 13.85 -4.62
C GLU A 363 -10.00 12.41 -5.14
N ASN A 364 -11.08 12.13 -5.84
CA ASN A 364 -11.33 10.83 -6.46
C ASN A 364 -10.62 10.66 -7.81
N ILE A 365 -10.01 11.72 -8.34
CA ILE A 365 -9.44 11.73 -9.68
C ILE A 365 -7.92 11.65 -9.62
N SER A 366 -7.34 10.84 -10.49
CA SER A 366 -5.89 10.78 -10.70
C SER A 366 -5.55 10.57 -12.18
N ASP A 367 -4.27 10.78 -12.51
CA ASP A 367 -3.70 10.44 -13.82
C ASP A 367 -4.40 11.11 -15.01
N PHE A 368 -4.85 12.37 -14.85
CA PHE A 368 -5.38 13.15 -15.97
C PHE A 368 -4.32 13.34 -17.06
N LYS A 369 -4.68 13.01 -18.30
CA LYS A 369 -3.81 13.11 -19.48
C LYS A 369 -4.57 13.63 -20.66
N LEU A 370 -3.88 14.45 -21.46
CA LEU A 370 -4.33 14.91 -22.76
C LEU A 370 -3.42 14.34 -23.86
N SER A 371 -3.98 14.15 -25.05
CA SER A 371 -3.24 13.70 -26.22
C SER A 371 -4.00 14.06 -27.50
N ASN A 372 -3.35 13.89 -28.65
CA ASN A 372 -3.95 14.07 -29.96
C ASN A 372 -4.64 15.44 -30.17
N ILE A 373 -3.99 16.52 -29.71
CA ILE A 373 -4.54 17.86 -29.79
C ILE A 373 -4.53 18.33 -31.25
N GLN A 374 -5.69 18.76 -31.73
CA GLN A 374 -5.89 19.20 -33.11
C GLN A 374 -6.72 20.48 -33.15
N VAL A 375 -6.35 21.41 -34.06
CA VAL A 375 -7.16 22.58 -34.32
C VAL A 375 -8.31 22.17 -35.27
N VAL A 376 -9.53 22.28 -34.80
CA VAL A 376 -10.74 21.98 -35.57
C VAL A 376 -11.14 23.20 -36.40
N ASP A 377 -11.23 24.37 -35.75
CA ASP A 377 -11.65 25.62 -36.42
C ASP A 377 -11.05 26.84 -35.70
N ILE A 378 -11.05 27.97 -36.41
CA ILE A 378 -10.67 29.28 -35.89
C ILE A 378 -11.87 30.21 -36.07
N ILE A 379 -12.50 30.59 -34.98
CA ILE A 379 -13.72 31.39 -34.94
C ILE A 379 -13.32 32.86 -34.69
N LYS A 380 -13.95 33.78 -35.40
CA LYS A 380 -13.67 35.21 -35.23
C LYS A 380 -14.62 35.84 -34.26
#